data_970dc31e689eccf0bcd77388cdce615d
#
_entry.id   970dc31e689eccf0bcd77388cdce615d
#
_cell.length_a   1.000
_cell.length_b   1.000
_cell.length_c   1.000
_cell.angle_alpha   90.00
_cell.angle_beta   90.00
_cell.angle_gamma   90.00
#
_symmetry.space_group_name_H-M   'P 1'
#
loop_
_entity.id
_entity.type
_entity.pdbx_description
1 polymer ?
#
loop_
_entity_poly.entity_id
_entity_poly.type
_entity_poly.pdbx_seq_one_letter_code
_entity_poly.pdbx_strand_id
1 'polypeptide(L)'
;IDAFDMKNQILDKRIGTIITQVYNPLIASEVKLRLLEYYNDETEIYYVRAAGIVSEESIRKIPIYELDMQEDIDYLTSIYIPKDMNNKKDFNDLVEIIDTLRGENGCPWDMEQTHESIKNQLLEEAYEVIDSINNDDIDGMIEELGDVLLHVVFHASLGKEDGYFNIYDILESICNKMIYRHPHVFGEGEVNNS
;
A
#
# COMPACT_ATOMS: atom_id res chain seq x y z
N ILE A 1 -2.05 -16.39 -5.77
CA ILE A 1 -0.70 -15.80 -5.95
C ILE A 1 0.31 -16.92 -5.75
N ASP A 2 1.36 -16.95 -6.57
CA ASP A 2 2.50 -17.85 -6.40
C ASP A 2 3.53 -17.19 -5.47
N ALA A 3 4.02 -17.92 -4.47
CA ALA A 3 5.01 -17.42 -3.50
C ALA A 3 6.31 -16.93 -4.20
N PHE A 4 6.71 -17.55 -5.30
CA PHE A 4 7.89 -17.14 -6.08
C PHE A 4 7.71 -15.81 -6.84
N ASP A 5 6.46 -15.38 -7.05
CA ASP A 5 6.14 -14.13 -7.75
C ASP A 5 5.69 -13.01 -6.79
N MET A 6 5.79 -13.21 -5.51
CA MET A 6 5.32 -12.25 -4.48
C MET A 6 5.87 -10.84 -4.65
N LYS A 7 7.10 -10.69 -5.15
CA LYS A 7 7.74 -9.37 -5.35
C LYS A 7 7.01 -8.51 -6.40
N ASN A 8 6.34 -9.15 -7.35
CA ASN A 8 5.63 -8.50 -8.45
C ASN A 8 4.13 -8.31 -8.15
N GLN A 9 3.64 -8.85 -7.03
CA GLN A 9 2.23 -8.82 -6.68
C GLN A 9 1.90 -7.59 -5.81
N ILE A 10 0.80 -6.96 -6.15
CA ILE A 10 0.16 -5.95 -5.30
C ILE A 10 -0.86 -6.68 -4.43
N LEU A 11 -0.74 -6.52 -3.12
CA LEU A 11 -1.68 -7.08 -2.15
C LEU A 11 -2.74 -6.04 -1.81
N ASP A 12 -3.99 -6.49 -1.78
CA ASP A 12 -5.12 -5.65 -1.38
C ASP A 12 -5.83 -6.30 -0.18
N LYS A 13 -5.81 -5.62 0.95
CA LYS A 13 -6.46 -6.08 2.19
C LYS A 13 -7.98 -6.20 2.09
N ARG A 14 -8.59 -5.62 1.07
CA ARG A 14 -10.04 -5.67 0.83
C ARG A 14 -10.51 -7.00 0.26
N ILE A 15 -9.58 -7.83 -0.22
CA ILE A 15 -9.86 -9.15 -0.80
C ILE A 15 -9.09 -10.23 -0.05
N GLY A 16 -9.73 -11.41 0.10
CA GLY A 16 -9.04 -12.58 0.62
C GLY A 16 -8.03 -13.11 -0.41
N THR A 17 -6.79 -13.38 0.03
CA THR A 17 -5.70 -13.79 -0.84
C THR A 17 -5.20 -15.18 -0.47
N ILE A 18 -5.06 -16.07 -1.45
CA ILE A 18 -4.39 -17.37 -1.29
C ILE A 18 -3.01 -17.27 -1.91
N ILE A 19 -1.99 -17.62 -1.13
CA ILE A 19 -0.60 -17.75 -1.59
C ILE A 19 -0.25 -19.23 -1.58
N THR A 20 0.12 -19.75 -2.74
CA THR A 20 0.51 -21.16 -2.94
C THR A 20 2.01 -21.29 -3.09
N GLN A 21 2.50 -22.53 -3.03
CA GLN A 21 3.91 -22.87 -3.24
C GLN A 21 4.87 -22.34 -2.15
N VAL A 22 4.41 -22.33 -0.91
CA VAL A 22 5.25 -21.96 0.25
C VAL A 22 6.07 -23.17 0.68
N TYR A 23 7.05 -23.59 -0.15
CA TYR A 23 7.70 -24.90 -0.11
C TYR A 23 8.65 -25.15 1.06
N ASN A 24 9.18 -24.11 1.65
CA ASN A 24 10.19 -24.23 2.70
C ASN A 24 10.25 -22.96 3.56
N PRO A 25 10.96 -23.00 4.71
CA PRO A 25 11.06 -21.84 5.60
C PRO A 25 11.66 -20.58 4.96
N LEU A 26 12.56 -20.72 3.99
CA LEU A 26 13.15 -19.55 3.30
C LEU A 26 12.10 -18.80 2.48
N ILE A 27 11.31 -19.51 1.67
CA ILE A 27 10.20 -18.94 0.90
C ILE A 27 9.14 -18.38 1.85
N ALA A 28 8.82 -19.09 2.93
CA ALA A 28 7.90 -18.61 3.96
C ALA A 28 8.38 -17.28 4.58
N SER A 29 9.69 -17.13 4.81
CA SER A 29 10.29 -15.89 5.31
C SER A 29 10.19 -14.75 4.28
N GLU A 30 10.45 -15.02 3.01
CA GLU A 30 10.28 -14.01 1.95
C GLU A 30 8.81 -13.56 1.82
N VAL A 31 7.87 -14.52 1.86
CA VAL A 31 6.43 -14.23 1.88
C VAL A 31 6.06 -13.41 3.10
N LYS A 32 6.52 -13.80 4.30
CA LYS A 32 6.30 -13.04 5.54
C LYS A 32 6.77 -11.60 5.42
N LEU A 33 8.01 -11.37 4.98
CA LEU A 33 8.57 -10.03 4.84
C LEU A 33 7.74 -9.18 3.87
N ARG A 34 7.28 -9.77 2.77
CA ARG A 34 6.42 -9.07 1.83
C ARG A 34 5.04 -8.76 2.41
N LEU A 35 4.46 -9.67 3.20
CA LEU A 35 3.19 -9.43 3.88
C LEU A 35 3.28 -8.29 4.90
N LEU A 36 4.40 -8.18 5.63
CA LEU A 36 4.62 -7.14 6.64
C LEU A 36 4.68 -5.72 6.06
N GLU A 37 4.85 -5.56 4.76
CA GLU A 37 4.70 -4.24 4.11
C GLU A 37 3.24 -3.76 4.11
N TYR A 38 2.28 -4.70 4.02
CA TYR A 38 0.84 -4.42 3.84
C TYR A 38 0.00 -4.68 5.10
N TYR A 39 0.47 -5.58 5.96
CA TYR A 39 -0.28 -6.06 7.14
C TYR A 39 0.54 -5.87 8.41
N ASN A 40 -0.16 -5.79 9.54
CA ASN A 40 0.47 -5.85 10.85
C ASN A 40 0.97 -7.28 11.13
N ASP A 41 2.03 -7.40 11.91
CA ASP A 41 2.68 -8.68 12.24
C ASP A 41 1.77 -9.65 13.00
N GLU A 42 0.87 -9.13 13.84
CA GLU A 42 -0.16 -9.88 14.58
C GLU A 42 -1.35 -10.30 13.71
N THR A 43 -1.39 -9.92 12.42
CA THR A 43 -2.50 -10.29 11.54
C THR A 43 -2.61 -11.80 11.42
N GLU A 44 -3.78 -12.33 11.73
CA GLU A 44 -4.07 -13.77 11.69
C GLU A 44 -4.28 -14.25 10.25
N ILE A 45 -3.52 -15.24 9.86
CA ILE A 45 -3.61 -15.94 8.57
C ILE A 45 -3.90 -17.41 8.79
N TYR A 46 -4.42 -18.08 7.77
CA TYR A 46 -4.58 -19.53 7.80
C TYR A 46 -3.40 -20.19 7.12
N TYR A 47 -2.65 -20.96 7.89
CA TYR A 47 -1.65 -21.89 7.38
C TYR A 47 -2.34 -23.18 6.99
N VAL A 48 -2.20 -23.58 5.75
CA VAL A 48 -2.88 -24.73 5.16
C VAL A 48 -1.87 -25.68 4.57
N ARG A 49 -1.78 -26.90 5.09
CA ARG A 49 -0.95 -27.95 4.55
C ARG A 49 -1.82 -29.08 4.01
N ALA A 50 -1.44 -29.60 2.85
CA ALA A 50 -2.08 -30.76 2.22
C ALA A 50 -3.61 -30.64 2.04
N ALA A 51 -4.09 -29.45 1.64
CA ALA A 51 -5.51 -29.18 1.44
C ALA A 51 -6.21 -30.26 0.60
N GLY A 52 -7.31 -30.84 1.12
CA GLY A 52 -8.08 -31.89 0.47
C GLY A 52 -7.51 -33.31 0.58
N ILE A 53 -6.36 -33.52 1.22
CA ILE A 53 -5.80 -34.86 1.52
C ILE A 53 -6.25 -35.27 2.91
N VAL A 54 -7.34 -36.01 3.02
CA VAL A 54 -8.07 -36.33 4.26
C VAL A 54 -7.19 -36.78 5.44
N SER A 55 -6.09 -37.50 5.16
CA SER A 55 -5.19 -38.03 6.21
C SER A 55 -4.05 -37.10 6.60
N GLU A 56 -3.81 -36.04 5.81
CA GLU A 56 -2.63 -35.18 5.94
C GLU A 56 -3.01 -33.68 6.07
N GLU A 57 -4.26 -33.34 5.79
CA GLU A 57 -4.74 -31.95 5.83
C GLU A 57 -4.57 -31.37 7.24
N SER A 58 -3.93 -30.21 7.30
CA SER A 58 -3.81 -29.39 8.50
C SER A 58 -4.14 -27.96 8.16
N ILE A 59 -5.11 -27.39 8.87
CA ILE A 59 -5.49 -25.98 8.76
C ILE A 59 -5.39 -25.39 10.16
N ARG A 60 -4.54 -24.37 10.31
CA ARG A 60 -4.39 -23.66 11.57
C ARG A 60 -4.27 -22.16 11.36
N LYS A 61 -4.72 -21.43 12.34
CA LYS A 61 -4.66 -19.96 12.37
C LYS A 61 -3.39 -19.55 13.10
N ILE A 62 -2.58 -18.74 12.48
CA ILE A 62 -1.32 -18.25 13.02
C ILE A 62 -1.16 -16.76 12.71
N PRO A 63 -0.46 -15.96 13.52
CA PRO A 63 -0.08 -14.62 13.15
C PRO A 63 1.00 -14.62 12.05
N ILE A 64 1.08 -13.55 11.25
CA ILE A 64 2.06 -13.46 10.14
C ILE A 64 3.49 -13.68 10.64
N TYR A 65 3.86 -13.14 11.81
CA TYR A 65 5.23 -13.26 12.32
C TYR A 65 5.67 -14.72 12.58
N GLU A 66 4.75 -15.66 12.77
CA GLU A 66 5.04 -17.08 12.98
C GLU A 66 5.14 -17.90 11.68
N LEU A 67 4.91 -17.29 10.50
CA LEU A 67 4.79 -18.05 9.26
C LEU A 67 6.02 -18.92 8.96
N ASP A 68 7.22 -18.38 9.09
CA ASP A 68 8.47 -19.10 8.82
C ASP A 68 8.99 -19.96 9.98
N MET A 69 8.29 -19.94 11.11
CA MET A 69 8.60 -20.75 12.29
C MET A 69 7.88 -22.11 12.30
N GLN A 70 7.06 -22.40 11.29
CA GLN A 70 6.32 -23.64 11.21
C GLN A 70 7.25 -24.79 10.84
N GLU A 71 7.23 -25.90 11.61
CA GLU A 71 8.15 -27.05 11.45
C GLU A 71 7.78 -27.95 10.26
N ASP A 72 6.52 -27.90 9.81
CA ASP A 72 5.96 -28.79 8.79
C ASP A 72 5.76 -28.13 7.42
N ILE A 73 6.51 -27.04 7.14
CA ILE A 73 6.48 -26.39 5.82
C ILE A 73 7.05 -27.33 4.76
N ASP A 74 6.25 -27.62 3.74
CA ASP A 74 6.65 -28.42 2.59
C ASP A 74 5.94 -27.98 1.30
N TYR A 75 6.12 -28.72 0.21
CA TYR A 75 5.55 -28.44 -1.12
C TYR A 75 4.01 -28.51 -1.17
N LEU A 76 3.35 -28.96 -0.11
CA LEU A 76 1.89 -28.95 0.03
C LEU A 76 1.37 -27.74 0.83
N THR A 77 2.26 -26.82 1.20
CA THR A 77 1.93 -25.66 2.02
C THR A 77 1.41 -24.51 1.19
N SER A 78 0.30 -23.95 1.64
CA SER A 78 -0.31 -22.71 1.16
C SER A 78 -0.76 -21.87 2.36
N ILE A 79 -0.95 -20.58 2.15
CA ILE A 79 -1.55 -19.71 3.17
C ILE A 79 -2.77 -18.99 2.59
N TYR A 80 -3.75 -18.73 3.44
CA TYR A 80 -4.87 -17.87 3.13
C TYR A 80 -4.91 -16.68 4.07
N ILE A 81 -4.93 -15.50 3.50
CA ILE A 81 -5.06 -14.23 4.21
C ILE A 81 -6.49 -13.77 4.01
N PRO A 82 -7.30 -13.69 5.09
CA PRO A 82 -8.64 -13.13 5.00
C PRO A 82 -8.59 -11.64 4.65
N LYS A 83 -9.67 -11.13 4.07
CA LYS A 83 -9.83 -9.67 3.96
C LYS A 83 -9.83 -9.05 5.36
N ASP A 84 -9.14 -7.95 5.51
CA ASP A 84 -9.06 -7.21 6.78
C ASP A 84 -9.03 -5.70 6.53
N MET A 85 -10.22 -5.08 6.57
CA MET A 85 -10.40 -3.65 6.36
C MET A 85 -9.81 -2.78 7.49
N ASN A 86 -9.49 -3.38 8.64
CA ASN A 86 -8.97 -2.67 9.81
C ASN A 86 -7.44 -2.74 9.92
N ASN A 87 -6.77 -3.34 8.94
CA ASN A 87 -5.31 -3.45 8.91
C ASN A 87 -4.64 -2.13 8.52
N LYS A 88 -3.32 -2.16 8.25
CA LYS A 88 -2.57 -0.96 7.85
C LYS A 88 -3.34 -0.14 6.81
N LYS A 89 -3.40 1.16 7.02
CA LYS A 89 -4.03 2.05 6.05
C LYS A 89 -3.18 2.18 4.80
N ASP A 90 -3.84 2.26 3.65
CA ASP A 90 -3.20 2.46 2.35
C ASP A 90 -3.67 3.77 1.69
N PHE A 91 -3.15 4.05 0.51
CA PHE A 91 -3.49 5.24 -0.24
C PHE A 91 -5.00 5.36 -0.53
N ASN A 92 -5.69 4.25 -0.81
CA ASN A 92 -7.13 4.29 -1.07
C ASN A 92 -7.94 4.58 0.20
N ASP A 93 -7.45 4.14 1.38
CA ASP A 93 -8.09 4.54 2.64
C ASP A 93 -8.01 6.06 2.85
N LEU A 94 -6.89 6.69 2.50
CA LEU A 94 -6.77 8.15 2.59
C LEU A 94 -7.77 8.84 1.65
N VAL A 95 -7.89 8.35 0.42
CA VAL A 95 -8.88 8.89 -0.54
C VAL A 95 -10.30 8.74 0.01
N GLU A 96 -10.67 7.56 0.55
CA GLU A 96 -11.98 7.31 1.14
C GLU A 96 -12.24 8.18 2.39
N ILE A 97 -11.21 8.43 3.21
CA ILE A 97 -11.32 9.32 4.37
C ILE A 97 -11.66 10.74 3.91
N ILE A 98 -10.94 11.28 2.93
CA ILE A 98 -11.19 12.63 2.42
C ILE A 98 -12.55 12.73 1.74
N ASP A 99 -12.92 11.74 0.89
CA ASP A 99 -14.25 11.68 0.29
C ASP A 99 -15.36 11.62 1.36
N THR A 100 -15.12 10.96 2.50
CA THR A 100 -16.07 10.91 3.63
C THR A 100 -16.16 12.24 4.36
N LEU A 101 -15.01 12.87 4.66
CA LEU A 101 -14.97 14.16 5.36
C LEU A 101 -15.63 15.29 4.54
N ARG A 102 -15.53 15.24 3.22
CA ARG A 102 -16.13 16.20 2.30
C ARG A 102 -17.53 15.81 1.79
N GLY A 103 -18.00 14.59 2.15
CA GLY A 103 -19.31 14.10 1.76
C GLY A 103 -20.48 14.73 2.51
N GLU A 104 -21.72 14.40 2.12
CA GLU A 104 -22.99 15.02 2.61
C GLU A 104 -23.13 15.07 4.13
N ASN A 105 -22.58 14.12 4.88
CA ASN A 105 -22.60 14.08 6.33
C ASN A 105 -21.20 14.19 6.95
N GLY A 106 -20.28 14.79 6.24
CA GLY A 106 -18.90 14.91 6.62
C GLY A 106 -18.61 16.05 7.60
N CYS A 107 -17.38 16.52 7.59
CA CYS A 107 -16.92 17.62 8.44
C CYS A 107 -17.29 18.97 7.80
N PRO A 108 -18.07 19.84 8.44
CA PRO A 108 -18.43 21.13 7.88
C PRO A 108 -17.22 22.00 7.50
N TRP A 109 -16.13 21.92 8.27
CA TRP A 109 -14.91 22.65 8.00
C TRP A 109 -14.24 22.16 6.70
N ASP A 110 -14.13 20.84 6.51
CA ASP A 110 -13.55 20.27 5.30
C ASP A 110 -14.41 20.52 4.06
N MET A 111 -15.73 20.52 4.21
CA MET A 111 -16.68 20.80 3.13
C MET A 111 -16.60 22.23 2.62
N GLU A 112 -16.24 23.20 3.47
CA GLU A 112 -16.12 24.62 3.10
C GLU A 112 -14.78 24.94 2.41
N GLN A 113 -13.79 24.05 2.44
CA GLN A 113 -12.48 24.31 1.85
C GLN A 113 -12.55 24.40 0.31
N THR A 114 -11.67 25.22 -0.23
CA THR A 114 -11.46 25.43 -1.66
C THR A 114 -9.99 25.31 -2.00
N HIS A 115 -9.65 25.17 -3.29
CA HIS A 115 -8.25 25.21 -3.74
C HIS A 115 -7.51 26.45 -3.22
N GLU A 116 -8.18 27.58 -3.14
CA GLU A 116 -7.60 28.86 -2.69
C GLU A 116 -7.38 28.89 -1.18
N SER A 117 -8.29 28.30 -0.38
CA SER A 117 -8.19 28.35 1.09
C SER A 117 -7.06 27.48 1.65
N ILE A 118 -6.73 26.37 0.98
CA ILE A 118 -5.73 25.40 1.46
C ILE A 118 -4.36 25.48 0.77
N LYS A 119 -4.22 26.31 -0.28
CA LYS A 119 -2.97 26.37 -1.06
C LYS A 119 -1.73 26.77 -0.26
N ASN A 120 -1.91 27.63 0.76
CA ASN A 120 -0.78 28.09 1.57
C ASN A 120 -0.33 27.02 2.55
N GLN A 121 -1.24 26.21 3.08
CA GLN A 121 -0.91 25.09 3.95
C GLN A 121 -0.04 24.08 3.19
N LEU A 122 -0.38 23.72 1.94
CA LEU A 122 0.51 22.86 1.13
C LEU A 122 1.96 23.39 1.06
N LEU A 123 2.14 24.71 1.02
CA LEU A 123 3.48 25.31 1.03
C LEU A 123 4.15 25.22 2.39
N GLU A 124 3.39 25.36 3.47
CA GLU A 124 3.85 25.22 4.86
C GLU A 124 4.34 23.80 5.10
N GLU A 125 3.54 22.79 4.77
CA GLU A 125 3.92 21.36 4.91
C GLU A 125 5.18 21.02 4.08
N ALA A 126 5.30 21.59 2.86
CA ALA A 126 6.51 21.39 2.06
C ALA A 126 7.77 21.98 2.72
N TYR A 127 7.67 23.08 3.46
CA TYR A 127 8.78 23.63 4.25
C TYR A 127 9.08 22.77 5.49
N GLU A 128 8.06 22.24 6.15
CA GLU A 128 8.23 21.37 7.33
C GLU A 128 8.89 20.04 6.95
N VAL A 129 8.60 19.47 5.76
CA VAL A 129 9.38 18.36 5.19
C VAL A 129 10.85 18.73 5.04
N ILE A 130 11.17 19.94 4.52
CA ILE A 130 12.57 20.38 4.35
C ILE A 130 13.25 20.52 5.71
N ASP A 131 12.57 21.06 6.71
CA ASP A 131 13.11 21.23 8.06
C ASP A 131 13.35 19.87 8.72
N SER A 132 12.45 18.91 8.58
CA SER A 132 12.64 17.54 9.08
C SER A 132 13.85 16.86 8.43
N ILE A 133 14.05 17.03 7.10
CA ILE A 133 15.24 16.53 6.39
C ILE A 133 16.52 17.19 6.93
N ASN A 134 16.52 18.51 7.14
CA ASN A 134 17.69 19.26 7.63
C ASN A 134 18.09 18.88 9.06
N ASN A 135 17.15 18.40 9.86
CA ASN A 135 17.34 18.00 11.25
C ASN A 135 17.54 16.49 11.42
N ASP A 136 17.56 15.68 10.33
CA ASP A 136 17.58 14.21 10.37
C ASP A 136 16.43 13.64 11.22
N ASP A 137 15.28 14.34 11.26
CA ASP A 137 14.08 13.94 11.99
C ASP A 137 13.21 13.02 11.12
N ILE A 138 13.38 11.71 11.31
CA ILE A 138 12.67 10.69 10.53
C ILE A 138 11.16 10.68 10.86
N ASP A 139 10.80 10.84 12.12
CA ASP A 139 9.39 10.82 12.55
C ASP A 139 8.66 12.07 12.03
N GLY A 140 9.26 13.25 12.16
CA GLY A 140 8.75 14.47 11.53
C GLY A 140 8.65 14.37 10.02
N MET A 141 9.65 13.80 9.34
CA MET A 141 9.58 13.60 7.88
C MET A 141 8.41 12.67 7.45
N ILE A 142 8.08 11.66 8.25
CA ILE A 142 6.92 10.78 7.98
C ILE A 142 5.62 11.57 8.12
N GLU A 143 5.49 12.39 9.17
CA GLU A 143 4.33 13.24 9.45
C GLU A 143 4.13 14.23 8.31
N GLU A 144 5.12 15.05 7.99
CA GLU A 144 5.00 16.15 7.02
C GLU A 144 4.83 15.65 5.57
N LEU A 145 5.46 14.53 5.20
CA LEU A 145 5.17 13.88 3.90
C LEU A 145 3.73 13.36 3.85
N GLY A 146 3.18 12.93 4.97
CA GLY A 146 1.77 12.57 5.11
C GLY A 146 0.86 13.77 4.84
N ASP A 147 1.19 14.95 5.38
CA ASP A 147 0.40 16.17 5.22
C ASP A 147 0.50 16.75 3.80
N VAL A 148 1.69 16.69 3.17
CA VAL A 148 1.81 16.98 1.73
C VAL A 148 0.92 16.03 0.90
N LEU A 149 0.91 14.74 1.20
CA LEU A 149 0.07 13.77 0.51
C LEU A 149 -1.42 14.02 0.75
N LEU A 150 -1.80 14.39 1.98
CA LEU A 150 -3.17 14.83 2.33
C LEU A 150 -3.62 15.96 1.41
N HIS A 151 -2.80 17.00 1.25
CA HIS A 151 -3.12 18.12 0.36
C HIS A 151 -3.31 17.71 -1.10
N VAL A 152 -2.49 16.77 -1.60
CA VAL A 152 -2.66 16.23 -2.96
C VAL A 152 -4.03 15.57 -3.12
N VAL A 153 -4.42 14.70 -2.16
CA VAL A 153 -5.72 14.01 -2.18
C VAL A 153 -6.88 14.99 -1.99
N PHE A 154 -6.71 15.98 -1.12
CA PHE A 154 -7.72 17.02 -0.88
C PHE A 154 -7.99 17.85 -2.14
N HIS A 155 -6.95 18.31 -2.81
CA HIS A 155 -7.07 19.00 -4.10
C HIS A 155 -7.70 18.13 -5.19
N ALA A 156 -7.42 16.81 -5.17
CA ALA A 156 -8.05 15.86 -6.10
C ALA A 156 -9.56 15.71 -5.83
N SER A 157 -9.98 15.72 -4.56
CA SER A 157 -11.39 15.70 -4.15
C SER A 157 -12.12 16.96 -4.62
N LEU A 158 -11.51 18.14 -4.43
CA LEU A 158 -12.04 19.41 -4.94
C LEU A 158 -12.20 19.38 -6.48
N GLY A 159 -11.16 18.94 -7.20
CA GLY A 159 -11.20 18.83 -8.65
C GLY A 159 -12.28 17.88 -9.17
N LYS A 160 -12.54 16.80 -8.42
CA LYS A 160 -13.60 15.82 -8.70
C LYS A 160 -15.00 16.45 -8.52
N GLU A 161 -15.21 17.24 -7.47
CA GLU A 161 -16.46 17.97 -7.22
C GLU A 161 -16.72 19.00 -8.33
N ASP A 162 -15.69 19.72 -8.77
CA ASP A 162 -15.76 20.69 -9.85
C ASP A 162 -15.88 20.04 -11.25
N GLY A 163 -15.70 18.73 -11.36
CA GLY A 163 -15.77 17.97 -12.60
C GLY A 163 -14.58 18.17 -13.54
N TYR A 164 -13.44 18.63 -13.05
CA TYR A 164 -12.24 18.88 -13.86
C TYR A 164 -11.25 17.73 -13.89
N PHE A 165 -10.95 17.13 -12.72
CA PHE A 165 -9.98 16.03 -12.57
C PHE A 165 -10.19 15.31 -11.24
N ASN A 166 -9.57 14.16 -11.08
CA ASN A 166 -9.59 13.38 -9.86
C ASN A 166 -8.19 12.83 -9.54
N ILE A 167 -8.06 12.05 -8.50
CA ILE A 167 -6.77 11.50 -8.06
C ILE A 167 -6.09 10.63 -9.13
N TYR A 168 -6.87 9.90 -9.94
CA TYR A 168 -6.31 9.04 -10.99
C TYR A 168 -5.72 9.84 -12.14
N ASP A 169 -6.27 11.00 -12.47
CA ASP A 169 -5.71 11.91 -13.48
C ASP A 169 -4.34 12.46 -13.04
N ILE A 170 -4.20 12.77 -11.74
CA ILE A 170 -2.93 13.20 -11.15
C ILE A 170 -1.90 12.08 -11.22
N LEU A 171 -2.29 10.87 -10.81
CA LEU A 171 -1.42 9.68 -10.83
C LEU A 171 -1.00 9.32 -12.24
N GLU A 172 -1.93 9.28 -13.20
CA GLU A 172 -1.63 8.99 -14.60
C GLU A 172 -0.64 10.03 -15.17
N SER A 173 -0.88 11.31 -14.91
CA SER A 173 0.00 12.39 -15.38
C SER A 173 1.43 12.23 -14.87
N ILE A 174 1.61 11.97 -13.57
CA ILE A 174 2.96 11.83 -13.01
C ILE A 174 3.63 10.52 -13.45
N CYS A 175 2.90 9.40 -13.50
CA CYS A 175 3.43 8.12 -13.98
C CYS A 175 3.92 8.23 -15.42
N ASN A 176 3.10 8.77 -16.32
CA ASN A 176 3.48 8.96 -17.73
C ASN A 176 4.70 9.88 -17.87
N LYS A 177 4.77 10.96 -17.08
CA LYS A 177 5.93 11.85 -17.03
C LYS A 177 7.20 11.10 -16.60
N MET A 178 7.13 10.27 -15.57
CA MET A 178 8.28 9.52 -15.06
C MET A 178 8.76 8.48 -16.07
N ILE A 179 7.84 7.73 -16.69
CA ILE A 179 8.15 6.76 -17.74
C ILE A 179 8.82 7.47 -18.93
N TYR A 180 8.24 8.58 -19.39
CA TYR A 180 8.79 9.34 -20.51
C TYR A 180 10.20 9.90 -20.26
N ARG A 181 10.47 10.34 -19.02
CA ARG A 181 11.77 10.91 -18.63
C ARG A 181 12.88 9.87 -18.40
N HIS A 182 12.50 8.60 -18.29
CA HIS A 182 13.44 7.51 -18.01
C HIS A 182 13.38 6.40 -19.08
N PRO A 183 13.59 6.73 -20.38
CA PRO A 183 13.51 5.75 -21.45
C PRO A 183 14.57 4.64 -21.33
N HIS A 184 15.66 4.90 -20.62
CA HIS A 184 16.71 3.92 -20.33
C HIS A 184 16.28 2.84 -19.31
N VAL A 185 15.17 3.04 -18.59
CA VAL A 185 14.61 2.07 -17.63
C VAL A 185 13.34 1.43 -18.19
N PHE A 186 12.46 2.22 -18.80
CA PHE A 186 11.12 1.81 -19.21
C PHE A 186 10.96 1.65 -20.73
N GLY A 187 11.96 2.03 -21.55
CA GLY A 187 11.93 1.94 -23.01
C GLY A 187 12.71 0.74 -23.53
N GLU A 188 12.48 0.36 -24.80
CA GLU A 188 13.29 -0.64 -25.53
C GLU A 188 14.62 -0.07 -26.04
N GLY A 189 15.03 1.13 -25.63
CA GLY A 189 16.21 1.83 -26.16
C GLY A 189 17.51 1.41 -25.49
N GLU A 190 18.50 1.01 -26.28
CA GLU A 190 19.89 0.88 -25.84
C GLU A 190 20.41 2.21 -25.29
N VAL A 191 21.00 2.19 -24.11
CA VAL A 191 21.70 3.35 -23.51
C VAL A 191 22.95 3.62 -24.34
N ASN A 192 22.90 4.57 -25.24
CA ASN A 192 24.16 5.13 -25.83
C ASN A 192 24.79 5.99 -24.72
N ASN A 193 25.76 5.41 -24.03
CA ASN A 193 26.69 6.14 -23.18
C ASN A 193 27.48 7.14 -24.03
N SER A 194 27.20 8.40 -23.90
CA SER A 194 28.06 9.51 -24.34
C SER A 194 28.44 10.37 -23.16
#